data_b58e33e5fe0389f3c66c9621e4b04d4b
#
_entry.id   b58e33e5fe0389f3c66c9621e4b04d4b
#
_cell.length_a   1.000
_cell.length_b   1.000
_cell.length_c   1.000
_cell.angle_alpha   90.00
_cell.angle_beta   90.00
_cell.angle_gamma   90.00
#
_symmetry.space_group_name_H-M   'P 1'
#
loop_
_entity.id
_entity.type
_entity.pdbx_description
1 polymer ?
#
loop_
_entity_poly.entity_id
_entity_poly.type
_entity_poly.pdbx_seq_one_letter_code
_entity_poly.pdbx_strand_id
1 'polypeptide(L)'
;MIDSIRSYGTIFFILILVEGVSQLSPGKLSEPHAHLEGLSNCTQCHSLGDRVPDDKCLSCHQEINDLILSGRGYHVSSDMNGKDCVDCHNDHHGRKFEMIRFEESTFDHLLAGFELQGAHVVIA
;
A
#
# COMPACT_ATOMS: atom_id res chain seq x y z
N MET A 1 16.29 48.56 14.36
CA MET A 1 14.88 48.07 14.43
C MET A 1 14.41 47.42 13.11
N ILE A 2 14.78 47.92 11.94
CA ILE A 2 14.43 47.37 10.64
C ILE A 2 15.10 46.03 10.33
N ASP A 3 16.36 45.86 10.75
CA ASP A 3 17.14 44.64 10.50
C ASP A 3 16.60 43.43 11.29
N SER A 4 16.06 43.66 12.48
CA SER A 4 15.44 42.60 13.30
C SER A 4 14.18 42.04 12.66
N ILE A 5 13.32 42.89 12.06
CA ILE A 5 12.07 42.48 11.39
C ILE A 5 12.37 41.67 10.13
N ARG A 6 13.42 42.04 9.38
CA ARG A 6 13.84 41.28 8.18
C ARG A 6 14.33 39.87 8.54
N SER A 7 15.08 39.76 9.66
CA SER A 7 15.58 38.44 10.12
C SER A 7 14.46 37.51 10.57
N TYR A 8 13.47 37.99 11.30
CA TYR A 8 12.32 37.17 11.71
C TYR A 8 11.44 36.76 10.53
N GLY A 9 11.25 37.65 9.56
CA GLY A 9 10.50 37.34 8.34
C GLY A 9 11.14 36.21 7.52
N THR A 10 12.47 36.22 7.42
CA THR A 10 13.22 35.19 6.69
C THR A 10 13.17 33.85 7.41
N ILE A 11 13.33 33.84 8.74
CA ILE A 11 13.25 32.61 9.55
C ILE A 11 11.83 32.02 9.49
N PHE A 12 10.81 32.85 9.59
CA PHE A 12 9.41 32.42 9.50
C PHE A 12 9.07 31.82 8.13
N PHE A 13 9.57 32.41 7.07
CA PHE A 13 9.37 31.91 5.68
C PHE A 13 10.08 30.56 5.46
N ILE A 14 11.29 30.38 6.02
CA ILE A 14 12.03 29.10 5.94
C ILE A 14 11.29 28.02 6.71
N LEU A 15 10.73 28.31 7.89
CA LEU A 15 9.97 27.34 8.68
C LEU A 15 8.71 26.85 7.93
N ILE A 16 7.99 27.74 7.24
CA ILE A 16 6.82 27.35 6.45
C ILE A 16 7.21 26.44 5.27
N LEU A 17 8.35 26.66 4.64
CA LEU A 17 8.83 25.83 3.54
C LEU A 17 9.21 24.41 3.98
N VAL A 18 9.74 24.26 5.21
CA VAL A 18 10.13 22.93 5.74
C VAL A 18 8.91 22.08 6.07
N GLU A 19 7.84 22.66 6.56
CA GLU A 19 6.61 21.90 6.85
C GLU A 19 5.87 21.45 5.59
N GLY A 20 5.97 22.20 4.49
CA GLY A 20 5.32 21.87 3.22
C GLY A 20 5.86 20.61 2.54
N VAL A 21 7.11 20.23 2.79
CA VAL A 21 7.74 19.05 2.17
C VAL A 21 7.33 17.75 2.87
N SER A 22 7.01 17.80 4.18
CA SER A 22 6.61 16.61 4.93
C SER A 22 5.21 16.09 4.58
N GLN A 23 4.41 16.87 3.85
CA GLN A 23 3.06 16.49 3.44
C GLN A 23 2.99 15.78 2.06
N LEU A 24 4.11 15.71 1.34
CA LEU A 24 4.16 15.10 0.01
C LEU A 24 4.33 13.58 0.04
N SER A 25 4.79 13.00 1.15
CA SER A 25 4.87 11.56 1.33
C SER A 25 4.79 11.23 2.82
N PRO A 26 3.88 10.35 3.24
CA PRO A 26 3.71 9.98 4.64
C PRO A 26 4.86 9.12 5.19
N GLY A 27 5.68 8.52 4.33
CA GLY A 27 6.80 7.69 4.74
C GLY A 27 7.47 6.95 3.58
N LYS A 28 8.46 6.14 3.91
CA LYS A 28 9.13 5.27 2.93
C LYS A 28 8.24 4.11 2.54
N LEU A 29 8.35 3.69 1.30
CA LEU A 29 7.72 2.47 0.81
C LEU A 29 8.32 1.23 1.50
N SER A 30 7.58 0.14 1.51
CA SER A 30 8.06 -1.18 1.92
C SER A 30 9.21 -1.66 1.03
N GLU A 31 9.97 -2.66 1.49
CA GLU A 31 11.14 -3.14 0.75
C GLU A 31 10.81 -3.63 -0.67
N PRO A 32 9.72 -4.38 -0.92
CA PRO A 32 9.37 -4.80 -2.28
C PRO A 32 9.12 -3.63 -3.24
N HIS A 33 8.59 -2.52 -2.76
CA HIS A 33 8.29 -1.33 -3.55
C HIS A 33 9.37 -0.23 -3.47
N ALA A 34 10.49 -0.50 -2.80
CA ALA A 34 11.56 0.49 -2.59
C ALA A 34 12.08 1.15 -3.86
N HIS A 35 12.09 0.40 -4.95
CA HIS A 35 12.54 0.85 -6.27
C HIS A 35 11.60 1.86 -6.94
N LEU A 36 10.38 2.00 -6.42
CA LEU A 36 9.36 2.95 -6.90
C LEU A 36 9.41 4.28 -6.14
N GLU A 37 10.32 4.47 -5.18
CA GLU A 37 10.43 5.75 -4.48
C GLU A 37 10.84 6.90 -5.40
N GLY A 38 10.30 8.06 -5.12
CA GLY A 38 10.60 9.31 -5.82
C GLY A 38 9.35 10.01 -6.33
N LEU A 39 9.38 11.35 -6.35
CA LEU A 39 8.23 12.18 -6.72
C LEU A 39 7.70 11.89 -8.13
N SER A 40 8.57 11.48 -9.06
CA SER A 40 8.19 11.12 -10.42
C SER A 40 7.37 9.82 -10.50
N ASN A 41 7.41 8.99 -9.46
CA ASN A 41 6.82 7.66 -9.46
C ASN A 41 5.51 7.59 -8.67
N CYS A 42 5.12 8.65 -7.96
CA CYS A 42 3.88 8.68 -7.18
C CYS A 42 2.66 8.26 -8.00
N THR A 43 2.60 8.68 -9.25
CA THR A 43 1.49 8.37 -10.15
C THR A 43 1.46 6.94 -10.66
N GLN A 44 2.45 6.12 -10.35
CA GLN A 44 2.39 4.68 -10.63
C GLN A 44 1.36 3.99 -9.73
N CYS A 45 1.19 4.48 -8.50
CA CYS A 45 0.19 3.99 -7.56
C CYS A 45 -0.99 4.96 -7.40
N HIS A 46 -0.72 6.28 -7.35
CA HIS A 46 -1.74 7.29 -7.11
C HIS A 46 -2.33 7.85 -8.40
N SER A 47 -3.62 8.07 -8.42
CA SER A 47 -4.29 8.94 -9.40
C SER A 47 -4.41 10.35 -8.83
N LEU A 48 -4.58 11.36 -9.71
CA LEU A 48 -4.86 12.73 -9.28
C LEU A 48 -6.25 12.75 -8.62
N GLY A 49 -6.28 13.04 -7.34
CA GLY A 49 -7.43 12.89 -6.46
C GLY A 49 -7.14 11.93 -5.31
N ASP A 50 -8.14 11.45 -4.62
CA ASP A 50 -7.99 10.84 -3.30
C ASP A 50 -7.80 9.31 -3.29
N ARG A 51 -7.61 8.65 -4.43
CA ARG A 51 -7.59 7.19 -4.46
C ARG A 51 -6.33 6.60 -5.08
N VAL A 52 -5.96 5.45 -4.53
CA VAL A 52 -5.05 4.48 -5.14
C VAL A 52 -5.94 3.43 -5.83
N PRO A 53 -6.18 3.54 -7.15
CA PRO A 53 -7.08 2.62 -7.83
C PRO A 53 -6.42 1.27 -8.05
N ASP A 54 -7.22 0.20 -7.93
CA ASP A 54 -6.76 -1.19 -8.01
C ASP A 54 -6.10 -1.55 -9.32
N ASP A 55 -6.51 -0.94 -10.44
CA ASP A 55 -5.92 -1.17 -11.76
C ASP A 55 -4.44 -0.83 -11.80
N LYS A 56 -3.97 0.13 -10.99
CA LYS A 56 -2.56 0.46 -10.88
C LYS A 56 -1.76 -0.64 -10.16
N CYS A 57 -2.34 -1.24 -9.14
CA CYS A 57 -1.74 -2.40 -8.47
C CYS A 57 -1.66 -3.58 -9.44
N LEU A 58 -2.77 -3.89 -10.09
CA LEU A 58 -2.92 -5.03 -10.98
C LEU A 58 -2.11 -4.90 -12.27
N SER A 59 -1.73 -3.68 -12.67
CA SER A 59 -0.84 -3.47 -13.82
C SER A 59 0.56 -4.11 -13.62
N CYS A 60 1.02 -4.21 -12.38
CA CYS A 60 2.26 -4.87 -12.00
C CYS A 60 2.02 -6.27 -11.42
N HIS A 61 0.97 -6.44 -10.59
CA HIS A 61 0.60 -7.71 -9.96
C HIS A 61 -0.28 -8.57 -10.89
N GLN A 62 0.26 -8.91 -12.06
CA GLN A 62 -0.49 -9.59 -13.13
C GLN A 62 -0.99 -10.98 -12.73
N GLU A 63 -0.23 -11.73 -11.91
CA GLU A 63 -0.66 -13.04 -11.42
C GLU A 63 -1.94 -12.95 -10.58
N ILE A 64 -2.03 -11.93 -9.72
CA ILE A 64 -3.24 -11.69 -8.94
C ILE A 64 -4.39 -11.26 -9.85
N ASN A 65 -4.11 -10.41 -10.83
CA ASN A 65 -5.11 -9.99 -11.82
C ASN A 65 -5.70 -11.21 -12.58
N ASP A 66 -4.85 -12.12 -13.03
CA ASP A 66 -5.27 -13.33 -13.74
C ASP A 66 -6.12 -14.26 -12.85
N LEU A 67 -5.78 -14.38 -11.57
CA LEU A 67 -6.58 -15.13 -10.60
C LEU A 67 -7.96 -14.49 -10.42
N ILE A 68 -8.03 -13.17 -10.24
CA ILE A 68 -9.28 -12.42 -10.11
C ILE A 68 -10.15 -12.58 -11.36
N LEU A 69 -9.58 -12.37 -12.55
CA LEU A 69 -10.29 -12.50 -13.81
C LEU A 69 -10.81 -13.92 -14.07
N SER A 70 -10.10 -14.93 -13.58
CA SER A 70 -10.51 -16.34 -13.68
C SER A 70 -11.44 -16.80 -12.56
N GLY A 71 -11.81 -15.93 -11.64
CA GLY A 71 -12.68 -16.25 -10.51
C GLY A 71 -12.04 -17.23 -9.52
N ARG A 72 -10.71 -17.14 -9.29
CA ARG A 72 -9.95 -18.08 -8.48
C ARG A 72 -9.16 -17.39 -7.37
N GLY A 73 -8.96 -18.11 -6.29
CA GLY A 73 -8.13 -17.67 -5.17
C GLY A 73 -8.86 -16.76 -4.18
N TYR A 74 -8.15 -16.41 -3.11
CA TYR A 74 -8.71 -15.66 -1.97
C TYR A 74 -9.30 -14.30 -2.35
N HIS A 75 -8.69 -13.59 -3.32
CA HIS A 75 -9.12 -12.25 -3.72
C HIS A 75 -10.49 -12.19 -4.42
N VAL A 76 -11.08 -13.33 -4.75
CA VAL A 76 -12.47 -13.42 -5.27
C VAL A 76 -13.43 -14.06 -4.27
N SER A 77 -12.97 -14.34 -3.05
CA SER A 77 -13.81 -14.88 -1.99
C SER A 77 -14.85 -13.86 -1.50
N SER A 78 -15.85 -14.36 -0.77
CA SER A 78 -16.89 -13.50 -0.16
C SER A 78 -16.32 -12.42 0.75
N ASP A 79 -15.18 -12.69 1.38
CA ASP A 79 -14.51 -11.79 2.32
C ASP A 79 -13.94 -10.54 1.64
N MET A 80 -13.72 -10.62 0.32
CA MET A 80 -13.17 -9.52 -0.48
C MET A 80 -14.25 -8.63 -1.11
N ASN A 81 -15.52 -8.98 -0.97
CA ASN A 81 -16.60 -8.20 -1.57
C ASN A 81 -16.61 -6.74 -1.12
N GLY A 82 -16.44 -5.83 -2.08
CA GLY A 82 -16.50 -4.38 -1.87
C GLY A 82 -15.26 -3.79 -1.17
N LYS A 83 -14.15 -4.52 -1.12
CA LYS A 83 -12.86 -4.04 -0.63
C LYS A 83 -11.95 -3.69 -1.80
N ASP A 84 -11.26 -2.56 -1.66
CA ASP A 84 -10.16 -2.17 -2.54
C ASP A 84 -8.84 -2.80 -2.04
N CYS A 85 -7.85 -2.94 -2.92
CA CYS A 85 -6.54 -3.52 -2.54
C CYS A 85 -5.91 -2.80 -1.34
N VAL A 86 -6.03 -1.50 -1.27
CA VAL A 86 -5.45 -0.65 -0.21
C VAL A 86 -6.13 -0.80 1.14
N ASP A 87 -7.31 -1.40 1.23
CA ASP A 87 -7.98 -1.65 2.51
C ASP A 87 -7.21 -2.68 3.36
N CYS A 88 -6.46 -3.56 2.69
CA CYS A 88 -5.63 -4.58 3.34
C CYS A 88 -4.14 -4.36 3.06
N HIS A 89 -3.75 -3.96 1.85
CA HIS A 89 -2.38 -3.79 1.40
C HIS A 89 -2.01 -2.31 1.30
N ASN A 90 -1.64 -1.71 2.42
CA ASN A 90 -1.34 -0.30 2.47
C ASN A 90 0.18 -0.11 2.67
N ASP A 91 0.76 0.86 2.01
CA ASP A 91 2.20 1.12 2.00
C ASP A 91 2.56 2.41 2.75
N HIS A 92 3.79 2.91 2.59
CA HIS A 92 4.34 4.09 3.27
C HIS A 92 4.61 3.93 4.78
N HIS A 93 4.63 2.71 5.29
CA HIS A 93 4.95 2.39 6.69
C HIS A 93 6.44 2.07 6.93
N GLY A 94 7.26 2.19 5.88
CA GLY A 94 8.71 1.99 5.93
C GLY A 94 9.15 0.60 5.48
N ARG A 95 10.47 0.46 5.28
CA ARG A 95 11.11 -0.72 4.66
C ARG A 95 10.76 -2.06 5.28
N LYS A 96 10.60 -2.09 6.58
CA LYS A 96 10.35 -3.34 7.33
C LYS A 96 8.87 -3.64 7.53
N PHE A 97 8.00 -2.84 6.93
CA PHE A 97 6.57 -3.09 7.05
C PHE A 97 6.16 -4.31 6.22
N GLU A 98 5.50 -5.23 6.88
CA GLU A 98 4.93 -6.42 6.24
C GLU A 98 3.52 -6.10 5.77
N MET A 99 3.36 -5.85 4.46
CA MET A 99 2.07 -5.55 3.85
C MET A 99 1.12 -6.75 3.85
N ILE A 100 1.67 -7.95 3.84
CA ILE A 100 0.91 -9.20 3.88
C ILE A 100 1.09 -9.78 5.28
N ARG A 101 -0.01 -9.85 6.02
CA ARG A 101 -0.06 -10.55 7.31
C ARG A 101 -0.83 -11.84 7.10
N PHE A 102 -0.13 -12.93 7.15
CA PHE A 102 -0.69 -14.26 7.00
C PHE A 102 -0.68 -14.95 8.35
N GLU A 103 -1.87 -15.27 8.87
CA GLU A 103 -2.04 -16.03 10.10
C GLU A 103 -2.41 -17.47 9.72
N GLU A 104 -1.41 -18.35 9.73
CA GLU A 104 -1.56 -19.74 9.29
C GLU A 104 -2.62 -20.49 10.10
N SER A 105 -2.71 -20.21 11.40
CA SER A 105 -3.61 -20.93 12.32
C SER A 105 -5.10 -20.63 12.10
N THR A 106 -5.42 -19.53 11.42
CA THR A 106 -6.79 -19.07 11.19
C THR A 106 -7.15 -18.99 9.71
N PHE A 107 -6.22 -19.33 8.82
CA PHE A 107 -6.44 -19.25 7.39
C PHE A 107 -7.43 -20.29 6.88
N ASP A 108 -8.53 -19.84 6.30
CA ASP A 108 -9.50 -20.73 5.67
C ASP A 108 -9.09 -21.06 4.23
N HIS A 109 -8.60 -22.26 4.02
CA HIS A 109 -8.17 -22.76 2.73
C HIS A 109 -9.30 -22.85 1.70
N LEU A 110 -10.56 -22.99 2.14
CA LEU A 110 -11.72 -22.99 1.25
C LEU A 110 -11.90 -21.65 0.55
N LEU A 111 -11.63 -20.53 1.23
CA LEU A 111 -11.69 -19.19 0.64
C LEU A 111 -10.66 -19.00 -0.47
N ALA A 112 -9.54 -19.72 -0.39
CA ALA A 112 -8.53 -19.75 -1.45
C ALA A 112 -8.86 -20.75 -2.57
N GLY A 113 -9.98 -21.46 -2.48
CA GLY A 113 -10.39 -22.50 -3.42
C GLY A 113 -9.62 -23.81 -3.25
N PHE A 114 -9.04 -24.04 -2.07
CA PHE A 114 -8.21 -25.20 -1.78
C PHE A 114 -8.77 -25.97 -0.58
N GLU A 115 -9.56 -27.00 -0.82
CA GLU A 115 -10.05 -27.87 0.25
C GLU A 115 -8.94 -28.81 0.72
N LEU A 116 -8.60 -28.75 2.01
CA LEU A 116 -7.64 -29.67 2.59
C LEU A 116 -8.24 -31.05 2.72
N GLN A 117 -7.52 -32.09 2.27
CA GLN A 117 -7.96 -33.49 2.31
C GLN A 117 -6.91 -34.40 2.93
N GLY A 118 -7.38 -35.51 3.53
CA GLY A 118 -6.53 -36.56 4.07
C GLY A 118 -5.61 -36.06 5.18
N ALA A 119 -4.31 -36.34 5.08
CA ALA A 119 -3.33 -35.96 6.10
C ALA A 119 -3.14 -34.45 6.24
N HIS A 120 -3.48 -33.63 5.23
CA HIS A 120 -3.32 -32.18 5.28
C HIS A 120 -4.33 -31.50 6.22
N VAL A 121 -5.46 -32.12 6.50
CA VAL A 121 -6.47 -31.60 7.45
C VAL A 121 -5.92 -31.54 8.89
N VAL A 122 -4.92 -32.35 9.21
CA VAL A 122 -4.42 -32.55 10.59
C VAL A 122 -3.19 -31.70 10.91
N ILE A 123 -2.56 -31.10 9.89
CA ILE A 123 -1.29 -30.34 10.02
C ILE A 123 -1.45 -28.84 9.71
N ALA A 124 -2.67 -28.39 9.49
CA ALA A 124 -3.02 -26.99 9.25
C ALA A 124 -3.35 -26.27 10.57
#